data_1a21099418b4e18b684bbf2ad8bd96f6
#
_entry.id   1a21099418b4e18b684bbf2ad8bd96f6
#
_cell.length_a   1.000
_cell.length_b   1.000
_cell.length_c   1.000
_cell.angle_alpha   90.00
_cell.angle_beta   90.00
_cell.angle_gamma   90.00
#
_symmetry.space_group_name_H-M   'P 1'
#
loop_
_entity.id
_entity.type
_entity.pdbx_description
1 polymer ?
#
loop_
_entity_poly.entity_id
_entity_poly.type
_entity_poly.pdbx_seq_one_letter_code
_entity_poly.pdbx_strand_id
1 'polypeptide(L)' 'MYIVFYSTSDVFKAEEILNNNNIECKVVPTPVQDKAYCGVCVETHDEQAKTLMEDLEFEVLE' A
#
# COMPACT_ATOMS: atom_id res chain seq x y z
N MET A 1 1.23 -6.04 7.77
CA MET A 1 0.75 -6.41 6.44
C MET A 1 1.37 -5.54 5.36
N TYR A 2 1.44 -6.08 4.17
CA TYR A 2 1.93 -5.35 3.02
C TYR A 2 0.76 -5.12 2.05
N ILE A 3 0.60 -3.88 1.61
CA ILE A 3 -0.44 -3.55 0.64
C ILE A 3 0.27 -3.29 -0.67
N VAL A 4 0.08 -4.17 -1.64
CA VAL A 4 0.77 -4.09 -2.92
C VAL A 4 -0.13 -3.48 -3.99
N PHE A 5 0.46 -2.70 -4.86
CA PHE A 5 -0.24 -1.96 -5.90
C PHE A 5 0.34 -2.30 -7.27
N TYR A 6 -0.36 -1.88 -8.31
CA TYR A 6 0.04 -2.18 -9.68
C TYR A 6 0.75 -1.01 -10.35
N SER A 7 0.83 0.14 -9.69
CA SER A 7 1.57 1.28 -10.20
C SER A 7 2.22 2.06 -9.06
N THR A 8 3.36 2.68 -9.36
CA THR A 8 4.09 3.48 -8.38
C THR A 8 3.27 4.67 -7.91
N SER A 9 2.51 5.29 -8.81
CA SER A 9 1.69 6.44 -8.43
C SER A 9 0.63 6.07 -7.38
N ASP A 10 0.09 4.86 -7.44
CA ASP A 10 -0.88 4.40 -6.45
C ASP A 10 -0.22 4.19 -5.09
N VAL A 11 1.03 3.73 -5.07
CA VAL A 11 1.78 3.57 -3.82
C VAL A 11 1.90 4.92 -3.11
N PHE A 12 2.25 5.97 -3.84
CA PHE A 12 2.41 7.29 -3.24
C PHE A 12 1.07 7.92 -2.87
N LYS A 13 0.01 7.66 -3.63
CA LYS A 13 -1.34 8.10 -3.24
C LYS A 13 -1.76 7.44 -1.94
N ALA A 14 -1.49 6.15 -1.81
CA ALA A 14 -1.81 5.41 -0.59
C ALA A 14 -1.06 5.97 0.60
N GLU A 15 0.23 6.22 0.45
CA GLU A 15 1.03 6.81 1.52
C GLU A 15 0.45 8.15 1.97
N GLU A 16 0.08 9.00 1.01
CA GLU A 16 -0.49 10.30 1.32
C GLU A 16 -1.82 10.15 2.07
N ILE A 17 -2.70 9.26 1.62
CA ILE A 17 -3.99 9.02 2.27
C ILE A 17 -3.77 8.58 3.72
N LEU A 18 -2.86 7.64 3.94
CA LEU A 18 -2.62 7.11 5.27
C LEU A 18 -2.01 8.17 6.18
N ASN A 19 -1.05 8.95 5.67
CA ASN A 19 -0.46 10.03 6.45
C ASN A 19 -1.49 11.09 6.83
N ASN A 20 -2.40 11.42 5.92
CA ASN A 20 -3.44 12.40 6.19
C ASN A 20 -4.46 11.92 7.22
N ASN A 21 -4.52 10.62 7.45
CA ASN A 21 -5.41 10.01 8.44
C ASN A 21 -4.64 9.57 9.69
N ASN A 22 -3.40 10.03 9.86
CA ASN A 22 -2.56 9.73 11.01
C ASN A 22 -2.30 8.23 11.20
N ILE A 23 -2.22 7.50 10.09
CA ILE A 23 -1.92 6.08 10.10
C ILE A 23 -0.45 5.90 9.77
N GLU A 24 0.28 5.24 10.67
CA GLU A 24 1.69 4.97 10.47
C GLU A 24 1.87 3.95 9.35
N CYS A 25 2.72 4.28 8.39
CA CYS A 25 3.01 3.40 7.27
C CYS A 25 4.42 3.67 6.73
N LYS A 26 4.93 2.72 5.96
CA LYS A 26 6.24 2.83 5.33
C LYS A 26 6.14 2.33 3.90
N VAL A 27 6.90 2.96 3.00
CA VAL A 27 7.09 2.45 1.65
C VAL A 27 8.32 1.54 1.69
N VAL A 28 8.13 0.28 1.33
CA VAL A 28 9.18 -0.75 1.39
C VAL A 28 9.20 -1.54 0.09
N PRO A 29 10.30 -2.26 -0.21
CA PRO A 29 10.30 -3.13 -1.38
C PRO A 29 9.22 -4.20 -1.28
N THR A 30 8.57 -4.49 -2.40
CA THR A 30 7.55 -5.53 -2.44
C THR A 30 8.18 -6.89 -2.16
N PRO A 31 7.68 -7.65 -1.15
CA PRO A 31 8.29 -8.92 -0.76
C PRO A 31 8.07 -10.06 -1.77
N VAL A 32 7.13 -9.88 -2.69
CA VAL A 32 6.82 -10.88 -3.71
C VAL A 32 7.23 -10.34 -5.07
N GLN A 33 8.00 -11.13 -5.82
CA GLN A 33 8.42 -10.72 -7.16
C GLN A 33 7.40 -11.21 -8.18
N ASP A 34 6.44 -10.37 -8.46
CA ASP A 34 5.43 -10.61 -9.47
C ASP A 34 5.43 -9.41 -10.41
N LYS A 35 5.47 -9.67 -11.71
CA LYS A 35 5.53 -8.61 -12.71
C LYS A 35 4.30 -7.71 -12.71
N ALA A 36 3.17 -8.21 -12.19
CA ALA A 36 1.95 -7.43 -12.10
C ALA A 36 2.02 -6.36 -11.01
N TYR A 37 2.88 -6.54 -10.01
CA TYR A 37 2.97 -5.62 -8.88
C TYR A 37 4.06 -4.57 -9.10
N CYS A 38 3.84 -3.40 -8.51
CA CYS A 38 4.89 -2.40 -8.41
C CYS A 38 6.03 -2.96 -7.54
N GLY A 39 7.27 -2.50 -7.80
CA GLY A 39 8.44 -2.94 -7.06
C GLY A 39 8.49 -2.48 -5.61
N VAL A 40 7.63 -1.55 -5.22
CA VAL A 40 7.51 -1.07 -3.84
C VAL A 40 6.07 -1.18 -3.40
N CYS A 41 5.86 -1.26 -2.10
CA CYS A 41 4.52 -1.38 -1.53
C CYS A 41 4.45 -0.61 -0.22
N VAL A 42 3.27 -0.59 0.40
CA VAL A 42 3.06 0.07 1.67
C VAL A 42 2.98 -0.98 2.77
N GLU A 43 3.78 -0.81 3.81
CA GLU A 43 3.70 -1.63 5.01
C GLU A 43 2.97 -0.86 6.09
N THR A 44 1.94 -1.46 6.67
CA THR A 44 1.20 -0.88 7.78
C THR A 44 0.59 -1.98 8.62
N HIS A 45 0.28 -1.67 9.86
CA HIS A 45 -0.38 -2.61 10.78
C HIS A 45 -1.83 -2.23 11.06
N ASP A 46 -2.31 -1.12 10.48
CA ASP A 46 -3.64 -0.60 10.76
C ASP A 46 -4.64 -1.14 9.74
N GLU A 47 -5.66 -1.86 10.24
CA GLU A 47 -6.69 -2.44 9.37
C GLU A 47 -7.55 -1.37 8.69
N GLN A 48 -7.62 -0.16 9.22
CA GLN A 48 -8.36 0.93 8.59
C GLN A 48 -7.77 1.32 7.25
N ALA A 49 -6.51 1.00 7.02
CA ALA A 49 -5.85 1.32 5.76
C ALA A 49 -6.61 0.76 4.56
N LYS A 50 -7.15 -0.45 4.69
CA LYS A 50 -7.88 -1.10 3.60
C LYS A 50 -9.12 -0.30 3.21
N THR A 51 -9.85 0.18 4.22
CA THR A 51 -11.08 0.95 4.00
C THR A 51 -10.79 2.31 3.37
N LEU A 52 -9.72 2.95 3.83
CA LEU A 52 -9.36 4.28 3.35
C LEU A 52 -8.90 4.28 1.89
N MET A 53 -8.43 3.14 1.40
CA MET A 53 -7.87 3.03 0.06
C MET A 53 -8.76 2.23 -0.90
N GLU A 54 -10.04 2.06 -0.58
CA GLU A 54 -10.92 1.22 -1.40
C GLU A 54 -11.11 1.73 -2.83
N ASP A 55 -10.77 3.00 -3.10
CA ASP A 55 -10.81 3.55 -4.46
C ASP A 55 -9.60 3.12 -5.30
N LEU A 56 -8.60 2.51 -4.68
CA LEU A 56 -7.41 2.04 -5.37
C LEU A 56 -7.45 0.53 -5.53
N GLU A 57 -6.80 0.04 -6.58
CA GLU A 57 -6.66 -1.40 -6.79
C GLU A 57 -5.44 -1.90 -6.04
N PHE A 58 -5.63 -2.84 -5.14
CA PHE A 58 -4.52 -3.38 -4.34
C PHE A 58 -4.79 -4.81 -3.90
N GLU A 59 -3.72 -5.48 -3.47
CA GLU A 59 -3.77 -6.78 -2.84
C GLU A 59 -3.12 -6.67 -1.47
N VAL A 60 -3.56 -7.49 -0.53
CA VAL A 60 -2.98 -7.49 0.81
C VAL A 60 -2.20 -8.78 1.01
N LEU A 61 -0.94 -8.63 1.43
CA LEU A 61 -0.08 -9.75 1.79
C LEU A 61 0.15 -9.71 3.30
N GLU A 62 -0.14 -10.80 3.96
CA GLU A 62 0.01 -10.91 5.41
C GLU A 62 1.51 -11.21 5.82
#